data_71f13fe812f51f7f26caac2dbbfd2788
#
_entry.id   71f13fe812f51f7f26caac2dbbfd2788
#
_cell.length_a   1.000
_cell.length_b   1.000
_cell.length_c   1.000
_cell.angle_alpha   90.00
_cell.angle_beta   90.00
_cell.angle_gamma   90.00
#
_symmetry.space_group_name_H-M   'P 1'
#
loop_
_entity.id
_entity.type
_entity.pdbx_description
1 polymer ?
#
loop_
_entity_poly.entity_id
_entity_poly.type
_entity_poly.pdbx_seq_one_letter_code
_entity_poly.pdbx_strand_id
1 'polypeptide(L)' 'MDPEKILDGLSKELTSALKRMSNAKDVNEKELYSRIVKNLCESLGVFLDWASEMMPFDLDDDLGKKDIPF' A
#
# COMPACT_ATOMS: atom_id res chain seq x y z
N MET A 1 14.10 -3.45 -14.28
CA MET A 1 13.50 -3.24 -12.98
C MET A 1 12.38 -4.23 -12.78
N ASP A 2 12.38 -4.91 -11.66
CA ASP A 2 11.44 -5.98 -11.40
C ASP A 2 10.23 -5.45 -10.63
N PRO A 3 9.03 -5.49 -11.20
CA PRO A 3 7.84 -4.99 -10.51
C PRO A 3 7.56 -5.69 -9.19
N GLU A 4 7.89 -6.97 -9.09
CA GLU A 4 7.68 -7.69 -7.84
C GLU A 4 8.58 -7.16 -6.73
N LYS A 5 9.79 -6.78 -7.06
CA LYS A 5 10.70 -6.22 -6.08
C LYS A 5 10.24 -4.85 -5.61
N ILE A 6 9.69 -4.05 -6.51
CA ILE A 6 9.14 -2.75 -6.14
C ILE A 6 7.96 -2.93 -5.21
N LEU A 7 7.05 -3.83 -5.57
CA LEU A 7 5.87 -4.10 -4.77
C LEU A 7 6.27 -4.63 -3.39
N ASP A 8 7.21 -5.55 -3.36
CA ASP A 8 7.70 -6.10 -2.10
C ASP A 8 8.31 -5.01 -1.22
N GLY A 9 9.11 -4.15 -1.81
CA GLY A 9 9.72 -3.05 -1.07
C GLY A 9 8.70 -2.08 -0.50
N LEU A 10 7.71 -1.71 -1.32
CA LEU A 10 6.66 -0.80 -0.86
C LEU A 10 5.83 -1.45 0.25
N SER A 11 5.54 -2.73 0.11
CA SER A 11 4.77 -3.46 1.13
C SER A 11 5.52 -3.53 2.45
N LYS A 12 6.81 -3.75 2.39
CA LYS A 12 7.63 -3.79 3.61
C LYS A 12 7.69 -2.44 4.29
N GLU A 13 7.85 -1.38 3.51
CA GLU A 13 7.89 -0.04 4.07
C GLU A 13 6.55 0.34 4.68
N LEU A 14 5.46 -0.02 4.02
CA LEU A 14 4.13 0.25 4.54
C LEU A 14 3.90 -0.49 5.86
N THR A 15 4.27 -1.76 5.91
CA THR A 15 4.13 -2.57 7.12
C THR A 15 4.94 -1.96 8.27
N SER A 16 6.16 -1.55 7.98
CA SER A 16 7.02 -0.94 8.97
C SER A 16 6.44 0.37 9.48
N ALA A 17 5.94 1.20 8.58
CA ALA A 17 5.35 2.49 8.95
C ALA A 17 4.09 2.30 9.81
N LEU A 18 3.26 1.34 9.45
CA LEU A 18 2.06 1.03 10.21
C LEU A 18 2.41 0.59 11.63
N LYS A 19 3.43 -0.24 11.75
CA LYS A 19 3.86 -0.73 13.06
C LYS A 19 4.37 0.41 13.91
N ARG A 20 5.16 1.30 13.32
CA ARG A 20 5.69 2.45 14.04
C ARG A 20 4.58 3.41 14.44
N MET A 21 3.62 3.62 13.55
CA MET A 21 2.48 4.46 13.87
C MET A 21 1.69 3.89 15.04
N SER A 22 1.48 2.59 15.03
CA SER A 22 0.76 1.90 16.09
C SER A 22 1.47 2.02 17.44
N ASN A 23 2.79 2.01 17.43
CA ASN A 23 3.58 2.08 18.64
C ASN A 23 3.90 3.51 19.09
N ALA A 24 3.59 4.50 18.26
CA ALA A 24 3.87 5.88 18.61
C ALA A 24 3.00 6.33 19.75
N LYS A 25 3.61 7.00 20.72
CA LYS A 25 2.90 7.48 21.91
C LYS A 25 2.57 8.95 21.82
N ASP A 26 3.28 9.64 20.95
CA ASP A 26 3.10 11.08 20.79
C ASP A 26 2.19 11.33 19.59
N VAL A 27 1.26 12.27 19.75
CA VAL A 27 0.34 12.63 18.68
C VAL A 27 1.10 13.13 17.46
N ASN A 28 2.18 13.86 17.68
CA ASN A 28 2.97 14.37 16.56
C ASN A 28 3.64 13.25 15.78
N GLU A 29 4.12 12.23 16.48
CA GLU A 29 4.71 11.08 15.83
C GLU A 29 3.66 10.29 15.05
N LYS A 30 2.48 10.12 15.63
CA LYS A 30 1.40 9.42 14.94
C LYS A 30 1.00 10.15 13.66
N GLU A 31 0.93 11.47 13.74
CA GLU A 31 0.60 12.25 12.55
C GLU A 31 1.67 12.11 11.49
N LEU A 32 2.93 12.15 11.88
CA LEU A 32 4.03 11.99 10.94
C LEU A 32 3.96 10.64 10.24
N TYR A 33 3.80 9.58 11.00
CA TYR A 33 3.71 8.24 10.42
C TYR A 33 2.45 8.05 9.59
N SER A 34 1.35 8.71 9.98
CA SER A 34 0.13 8.62 9.19
C SER A 34 0.32 9.24 7.80
N ARG A 35 1.11 10.30 7.69
CA ARG A 35 1.44 10.89 6.40
C ARG A 35 2.30 9.96 5.56
N ILE A 36 3.26 9.31 6.20
CA ILE A 36 4.10 8.34 5.51
C ILE A 36 3.26 7.19 5.00
N VAL A 37 2.37 6.68 5.83
CA VAL A 37 1.47 5.59 5.43
C VAL A 37 0.59 6.02 4.26
N LYS A 38 0.03 7.23 4.33
CA LYS A 38 -0.80 7.74 3.25
C LYS A 38 -0.01 7.84 1.95
N ASN A 39 1.20 8.40 2.02
CA ASN A 39 2.04 8.54 0.83
C ASN A 39 2.42 7.18 0.25
N LEU A 40 2.73 6.22 1.09
CA LEU A 40 3.05 4.87 0.64
C LEU A 40 1.85 4.20 0.00
N CYS A 41 0.67 4.38 0.58
CA CYS A 41 -0.56 3.83 0.01
C CYS A 41 -0.86 4.44 -1.36
N GLU A 42 -0.67 5.75 -1.50
CA GLU A 42 -0.87 6.41 -2.78
C GLU A 42 0.13 5.90 -3.82
N SER A 43 1.38 5.76 -3.43
CA SER A 43 2.41 5.25 -4.32
C SER A 43 2.11 3.82 -4.74
N LEU A 44 1.67 3.00 -3.80
CA LEU A 44 1.31 1.62 -4.09
C LEU A 44 0.13 1.56 -5.05
N GLY A 45 -0.87 2.40 -4.82
CA GLY A 45 -2.03 2.47 -5.70
C GLY A 45 -1.66 2.85 -7.12
N VAL A 46 -0.80 3.86 -7.27
CA VAL A 46 -0.34 4.28 -8.59
C VAL A 46 0.45 3.15 -9.25
N PHE A 47 1.30 2.50 -8.47
CA PHE A 47 2.10 1.40 -9.01
C PHE A 47 1.23 0.24 -9.48
N LEU A 48 0.23 -0.12 -8.68
CA LEU A 48 -0.67 -1.22 -9.04
C LEU A 48 -1.50 -0.89 -10.28
N ASP A 49 -1.91 0.36 -10.39
CA ASP A 49 -2.65 0.83 -11.56
C ASP A 49 -1.79 0.73 -12.81
N TRP A 50 -0.55 1.18 -12.71
CA TRP A 50 0.40 1.08 -13.81
C TRP A 50 0.67 -0.38 -14.17
N ALA A 51 0.88 -1.22 -13.18
CA ALA A 51 1.18 -2.63 -13.41
C ALA A 51 0.00 -3.36 -14.03
N SER A 52 -1.22 -2.99 -13.68
CA SER A 52 -2.39 -3.63 -14.24
C SER A 52 -2.57 -3.30 -15.72
N GLU A 53 -2.09 -2.12 -16.14
CA GLU A 53 -2.11 -1.78 -17.57
C GLU A 53 -1.03 -2.55 -18.33
N MET A 54 0.12 -2.72 -17.71
CA MET A 54 1.24 -3.42 -18.36
C MET A 54 1.06 -4.93 -18.35
N MET A 55 0.44 -5.45 -17.31
CA MET A 55 0.24 -6.89 -17.13
C MET A 55 -1.21 -7.13 -16.76
N PRO A 56 -2.04 -7.54 -17.72
CA PRO A 56 -3.44 -7.79 -17.42
C PRO A 56 -3.58 -8.95 -16.44
N PHE A 57 -4.09 -8.63 -15.27
CA PHE A 57 -4.41 -9.63 -14.26
C PHE A 57 -5.90 -9.89 -14.27
N ASP A 58 -6.26 -11.06 -13.78
CA ASP A 58 -7.66 -11.37 -13.53
C ASP A 58 -8.07 -10.94 -12.13
N LEU A 59 -7.48 -9.89 -11.65
CA LEU A 59 -7.82 -9.35 -10.33
C LEU A 59 -9.27 -8.93 -10.25
N ASP A 60 -9.80 -8.44 -11.37
CA ASP A 60 -11.18 -8.00 -11.39
C ASP A 60 -12.15 -9.11 -11.05
N ASP A 61 -11.85 -10.33 -11.49
CA ASP A 61 -12.70 -11.47 -11.17
C ASP A 61 -12.78 -11.74 -9.69
N ASP A 62 -11.62 -11.67 -9.03
CA ASP A 62 -11.57 -11.89 -7.60
C ASP A 62 -12.21 -10.75 -6.82
N LEU A 63 -11.88 -9.54 -7.19
CA LEU A 63 -12.36 -8.36 -6.48
C LEU A 63 -13.84 -8.11 -6.76
N GLY A 64 -14.29 -8.41 -7.96
CA GLY A 64 -15.67 -8.19 -8.33
C GLY A 64 -16.63 -9.12 -7.61
N LYS A 65 -16.15 -10.25 -7.15
CA LYS A 65 -16.99 -11.24 -6.47
C LYS A 65 -17.06 -11.04 -4.98
N LYS A 66 -16.12 -10.31 -4.43
CA LYS A 66 -16.07 -10.10 -3.00
C LYS A 66 -16.64 -8.76 -2.63
N ASP A 67 -17.55 -8.78 -1.70
CA ASP A 67 -18.02 -7.55 -1.10
C ASP A 67 -16.95 -7.08 -0.15
N ILE A 68 -16.41 -5.94 -0.46
CA ILE A 68 -15.42 -5.34 0.43
C ILE A 68 -16.16 -4.46 1.40
N PRO A 69 -16.13 -4.78 2.67
CA PRO A 69 -16.88 -4.04 3.66
C PRO A 69 -16.18 -2.74 4.04
N PHE A 70 -16.25 -1.79 3.22
CA PHE A 70 -15.72 -0.48 3.54
C PHE A 70 -16.82 0.51 3.71
#